data_cce1ce4b9fc685c1dab6b205b3e55a26
#
_entry.id   cce1ce4b9fc685c1dab6b205b3e55a26
#
_cell.length_a   1.000
_cell.length_b   1.000
_cell.length_c   1.000
_cell.angle_alpha   90.00
_cell.angle_beta   90.00
_cell.angle_gamma   90.00
#
_symmetry.space_group_name_H-M   'P 1'
#
loop_
_entity.id
_entity.type
_entity.pdbx_description
1 polymer ?
#
loop_
_entity_poly.entity_id
_entity_poly.type
_entity_poly.pdbx_seq_one_letter_code
_entity_poly.pdbx_strand_id
1 'polypeptide(L)'
;MFNVITPLARYENIEKLKLNLVGQNIIWHIVTDDDRKEKINFTESWINHYVCPNNSVDFWARSNFSINWLLETQDIKDEEYYCILNDDDGYSENFFEELKTEINLSKENNLPTDLVIVSMKRGDNIPPNLPPVKRHPTNTLFAREENIIVGGVGVEQFFMKGKHIKNHRLPLTVYGDGELISQLVKIYPTLYVPNLFVKFNFFEPGRWENL
;
A
#
# COMPACT_ATOMS: atom_id res chain seq x y z
N MET A 1 -6.85 10.23 -10.26
CA MET A 1 -5.95 9.12 -10.64
C MET A 1 -5.40 8.49 -9.39
N PHE A 2 -5.19 7.16 -9.38
CA PHE A 2 -4.50 6.47 -8.30
C PHE A 2 -3.10 6.06 -8.76
N ASN A 3 -2.12 6.23 -7.90
CA ASN A 3 -0.72 5.86 -8.09
C ASN A 3 -0.36 4.81 -7.05
N VAL A 4 -0.02 3.61 -7.50
CA VAL A 4 0.37 2.48 -6.64
C VAL A 4 1.88 2.37 -6.62
N ILE A 5 2.51 2.46 -5.46
CA ILE A 5 3.97 2.34 -5.29
C ILE A 5 4.26 0.97 -4.71
N THR A 6 5.09 0.18 -5.40
CA THR A 6 5.52 -1.15 -4.94
C THR A 6 7.04 -1.18 -4.79
N PRO A 7 7.57 -1.27 -3.55
CA PRO A 7 8.97 -1.64 -3.32
C PRO A 7 9.12 -3.13 -3.62
N LEU A 8 9.79 -3.47 -4.72
CA LEU A 8 9.87 -4.84 -5.20
C LEU A 8 11.09 -5.57 -4.63
N ALA A 9 10.83 -6.57 -3.82
CA ALA A 9 11.83 -7.48 -3.26
C ALA A 9 11.73 -8.90 -3.83
N ARG A 10 10.52 -9.33 -4.23
CA ARG A 10 10.19 -10.67 -4.74
C ARG A 10 9.82 -10.60 -6.21
N TYR A 11 10.82 -10.76 -7.08
CA TYR A 11 10.63 -10.67 -8.54
C TYR A 11 9.65 -11.72 -9.09
N GLU A 12 9.53 -12.86 -8.43
CA GLU A 12 8.57 -13.91 -8.77
C GLU A 12 7.10 -13.47 -8.66
N ASN A 13 6.83 -12.40 -7.95
CA ASN A 13 5.48 -11.87 -7.79
C ASN A 13 5.09 -10.82 -8.84
N ILE A 14 6.03 -10.34 -9.68
CA ILE A 14 5.77 -9.28 -10.67
C ILE A 14 4.57 -9.60 -11.55
N GLU A 15 4.54 -10.79 -12.17
CA GLU A 15 3.45 -11.15 -13.08
C GLU A 15 2.11 -11.27 -12.35
N LYS A 16 2.12 -11.75 -11.11
CA LYS A 16 0.91 -11.82 -10.28
C LYS A 16 0.39 -10.43 -9.90
N LEU A 17 1.30 -9.52 -9.51
CA LEU A 17 0.96 -8.12 -9.24
C LEU A 17 0.40 -7.44 -10.49
N LYS A 18 1.05 -7.63 -11.63
CA LYS A 18 0.60 -7.09 -12.91
C LYS A 18 -0.80 -7.57 -13.27
N LEU A 19 -1.08 -8.88 -13.13
CA LEU A 19 -2.41 -9.44 -13.34
C LEU A 19 -3.44 -8.90 -12.35
N ASN A 20 -3.05 -8.64 -11.10
CA ASN A 20 -3.93 -8.07 -10.09
C ASN A 20 -4.27 -6.59 -10.35
N LEU A 21 -3.35 -5.84 -10.95
CA LEU A 21 -3.48 -4.39 -11.16
C LEU A 21 -3.97 -4.01 -12.56
N VAL A 22 -3.84 -4.90 -13.55
CA VAL A 22 -4.25 -4.62 -14.93
C VAL A 22 -5.74 -4.30 -15.02
N GLY A 23 -6.08 -3.27 -15.81
CA GLY A 23 -7.48 -2.85 -16.01
C GLY A 23 -8.07 -1.99 -14.89
N GLN A 24 -7.36 -1.77 -13.79
CA GLN A 24 -7.86 -1.01 -12.64
C GLN A 24 -7.69 0.53 -12.77
N ASN A 25 -7.31 1.04 -13.95
CA ASN A 25 -7.17 2.48 -14.23
C ASN A 25 -6.28 3.22 -13.22
N ILE A 26 -5.07 2.70 -13.02
CA ILE A 26 -4.04 3.22 -12.12
C ILE A 26 -2.75 3.52 -12.88
N ILE A 27 -1.80 4.19 -12.21
CA ILE A 27 -0.37 4.19 -12.56
C ILE A 27 0.37 3.35 -11.51
N TRP A 28 1.16 2.38 -11.97
CA TRP A 28 1.96 1.53 -11.10
C TRP A 28 3.43 1.96 -11.13
N HIS A 29 3.97 2.29 -9.97
CA HIS A 29 5.35 2.70 -9.75
C HIS A 29 6.09 1.58 -9.04
N ILE A 30 6.98 0.91 -9.73
CA ILE A 30 7.80 -0.16 -9.18
C ILE A 30 9.16 0.43 -8.80
N VAL A 31 9.61 0.17 -7.57
CA VAL A 31 10.93 0.58 -7.10
C VAL A 31 11.75 -0.65 -6.76
N THR A 32 12.92 -0.80 -7.40
CA THR A 32 13.87 -1.88 -7.15
C THR A 32 15.17 -1.35 -6.60
N ASP A 33 15.92 -2.18 -5.87
CA ASP A 33 17.28 -1.88 -5.44
C ASP A 33 18.28 -2.04 -6.60
N ASP A 34 19.35 -1.24 -6.59
CA ASP A 34 20.44 -1.32 -7.58
C ASP A 34 21.18 -2.68 -7.55
N ASP A 35 21.23 -3.35 -6.38
CA ASP A 35 21.83 -4.67 -6.21
C ASP A 35 21.11 -5.80 -6.93
N ARG A 36 19.86 -5.59 -7.33
CA ARG A 36 18.98 -6.59 -7.94
C ARG A 36 18.77 -6.26 -9.41
N LYS A 37 19.86 -6.29 -10.18
CA LYS A 37 19.92 -5.91 -11.62
C LYS A 37 19.23 -6.89 -12.58
N GLU A 38 18.13 -7.49 -12.22
CA GLU A 38 17.28 -8.09 -13.24
C GLU A 38 16.66 -6.95 -14.05
N LYS A 39 16.95 -6.93 -15.35
CA LYS A 39 16.40 -5.93 -16.27
C LYS A 39 14.90 -6.23 -16.44
N ILE A 40 14.11 -5.60 -15.59
CA ILE A 40 12.67 -5.61 -15.76
C ILE A 40 12.34 -4.63 -16.89
N ASN A 41 11.86 -5.13 -18.00
CA ASN A 41 11.42 -4.31 -19.12
C ASN A 41 9.90 -4.37 -19.19
N PHE A 42 9.25 -3.28 -18.82
CA PHE A 42 7.83 -3.09 -19.05
C PHE A 42 7.62 -2.25 -20.31
N THR A 43 6.65 -2.64 -21.12
CA THR A 43 6.22 -1.92 -22.32
C THR A 43 4.91 -1.18 -22.11
N GLU A 44 4.24 -1.45 -21.01
CA GLU A 44 2.95 -0.89 -20.66
C GLU A 44 3.06 0.55 -20.18
N SER A 45 2.30 1.46 -20.77
CA SER A 45 2.34 2.89 -20.46
C SER A 45 1.85 3.28 -19.07
N TRP A 46 1.19 2.35 -18.36
CA TRP A 46 0.72 2.54 -17.00
C TRP A 46 1.71 2.05 -15.94
N ILE A 47 2.87 1.50 -16.34
CA ILE A 47 3.91 1.01 -15.43
C ILE A 47 5.16 1.88 -15.55
N ASN A 48 5.64 2.39 -14.43
CA ASN A 48 6.91 3.10 -14.30
C ASN A 48 7.86 2.30 -13.42
N HIS A 49 9.07 2.04 -13.88
CA HIS A 49 10.10 1.35 -13.13
C HIS A 49 11.24 2.29 -12.75
N TYR A 50 11.62 2.28 -11.50
CA TYR A 50 12.68 3.10 -10.92
C TYR A 50 13.69 2.22 -10.20
N VAL A 51 14.97 2.56 -10.33
CA VAL A 51 16.07 1.90 -9.62
C VAL A 51 16.56 2.81 -8.51
N CYS A 52 16.29 2.44 -7.28
CA CYS A 52 16.75 3.16 -6.10
C CYS A 52 18.24 2.89 -5.88
N PRO A 53 19.09 3.92 -5.65
CA PRO A 53 20.50 3.73 -5.35
C PRO A 53 20.70 2.82 -4.14
N ASN A 54 21.75 2.00 -4.20
CA ASN A 54 22.13 1.16 -3.07
C ASN A 54 22.39 2.01 -1.82
N ASN A 55 21.97 1.51 -0.67
CA ASN A 55 22.12 2.18 0.61
C ASN A 55 22.55 1.18 1.69
N SER A 56 23.06 1.70 2.80
CA SER A 56 23.50 0.91 3.95
C SER A 56 22.37 0.63 4.97
N VAL A 57 21.11 0.78 4.56
CA VAL A 57 19.95 0.58 5.42
C VAL A 57 19.71 -0.91 5.65
N ASP A 58 19.32 -1.28 6.86
CA ASP A 58 18.96 -2.65 7.21
C ASP A 58 17.88 -3.21 6.29
N PHE A 59 17.97 -4.50 6.01
CA PHE A 59 17.05 -5.22 5.12
C PHE A 59 15.55 -4.88 5.37
N TRP A 60 15.14 -4.81 6.65
CA TRP A 60 13.76 -4.52 7.04
C TRP A 60 13.29 -3.09 6.72
N ALA A 61 14.23 -2.15 6.62
CA ALA A 61 13.92 -0.76 6.33
C ALA A 61 14.10 -0.40 4.84
N ARG A 62 14.57 -1.32 4.00
CA ARG A 62 14.86 -1.06 2.58
C ARG A 62 13.62 -0.64 1.80
N SER A 63 12.50 -1.32 2.02
CA SER A 63 11.23 -0.97 1.37
C SER A 63 10.83 0.47 1.69
N ASN A 64 10.88 0.85 2.96
CA ASN A 64 10.56 2.21 3.39
C ASN A 64 11.54 3.25 2.81
N PHE A 65 12.84 2.90 2.74
CA PHE A 65 13.82 3.76 2.09
C PHE A 65 13.53 3.96 0.61
N SER A 66 13.24 2.90 -0.13
CA SER A 66 12.94 2.96 -1.57
C SER A 66 11.70 3.80 -1.87
N ILE A 67 10.66 3.66 -1.04
CA ILE A 67 9.45 4.48 -1.13
C ILE A 67 9.78 5.96 -0.85
N ASN A 68 10.51 6.24 0.22
CA ASN A 68 10.91 7.60 0.58
C ASN A 68 11.74 8.25 -0.52
N TRP A 69 12.68 7.51 -1.10
CA TRP A 69 13.49 7.97 -2.23
C TRP A 69 12.62 8.32 -3.44
N LEU A 70 11.63 7.48 -3.80
CA LEU A 70 10.71 7.78 -4.88
C LEU A 70 9.91 9.05 -4.60
N LEU A 71 9.35 9.19 -3.40
CA LEU A 71 8.58 10.37 -3.01
C LEU A 71 9.41 11.68 -3.00
N GLU A 72 10.74 11.57 -2.87
CA GLU A 72 11.67 12.71 -2.92
C GLU A 72 12.10 13.09 -4.34
N THR A 73 12.25 12.09 -5.20
CA THR A 73 12.89 12.27 -6.50
C THR A 73 11.91 12.39 -7.66
N GLN A 74 10.67 11.95 -7.47
CA GLN A 74 9.65 11.99 -8.51
C GLN A 74 8.68 13.15 -8.34
N ASP A 75 8.07 13.58 -9.47
CA ASP A 75 7.06 14.64 -9.50
C ASP A 75 5.71 14.12 -8.98
N ILE A 76 5.47 14.27 -7.68
CA ILE A 76 4.24 13.84 -7.01
C ILE A 76 3.12 14.86 -7.28
N LYS A 77 2.07 14.44 -7.96
CA LYS A 77 0.92 15.27 -8.36
C LYS A 77 -0.02 15.52 -7.18
N ASP A 78 -0.27 16.78 -6.85
CA ASP A 78 -0.98 17.22 -5.65
C ASP A 78 -2.38 16.60 -5.49
N GLU A 79 -3.17 16.51 -6.56
CA GLU A 79 -4.56 16.06 -6.51
C GLU A 79 -4.76 14.56 -6.77
N GLU A 80 -3.70 13.83 -7.10
CA GLU A 80 -3.74 12.39 -7.30
C GLU A 80 -3.55 11.66 -5.97
N TYR A 81 -4.12 10.45 -5.87
CA TYR A 81 -3.94 9.59 -4.71
C TYR A 81 -2.74 8.68 -4.89
N TYR A 82 -1.99 8.51 -3.82
CA TYR A 82 -0.86 7.60 -3.72
C TYR A 82 -1.14 6.57 -2.64
N CYS A 83 -0.83 5.32 -2.93
CA CYS A 83 -0.86 4.23 -1.97
C CYS A 83 0.39 3.36 -2.16
N ILE A 84 0.70 2.57 -1.14
CA ILE A 84 1.81 1.65 -1.17
C ILE A 84 1.23 0.24 -1.15
N LEU A 85 1.70 -0.61 -2.06
CA LEU A 85 1.34 -2.02 -2.13
C LEU A 85 2.61 -2.84 -2.02
N ASN A 86 2.74 -3.64 -0.96
CA ASN A 86 3.85 -4.57 -0.86
C ASN A 86 3.78 -5.64 -1.95
N ASP A 87 4.91 -6.22 -2.29
CA ASP A 87 5.04 -7.14 -3.43
C ASP A 87 4.43 -8.54 -3.20
N ASP A 88 3.87 -8.78 -2.02
CA ASP A 88 3.12 -9.99 -1.66
C ASP A 88 1.64 -9.74 -1.37
N ASP A 89 1.20 -8.48 -1.40
CA ASP A 89 -0.17 -8.07 -1.16
C ASP A 89 -0.96 -7.91 -2.47
N GLY A 90 -2.29 -7.71 -2.37
CA GLY A 90 -3.13 -7.52 -3.55
C GLY A 90 -4.45 -6.81 -3.23
N TYR A 91 -5.14 -6.44 -4.29
CA TYR A 91 -6.48 -5.83 -4.22
C TYR A 91 -7.55 -6.78 -4.76
N SER A 92 -8.80 -6.55 -4.38
CA SER A 92 -9.95 -7.20 -5.03
C SER A 92 -10.12 -6.69 -6.46
N GLU A 93 -10.84 -7.46 -7.27
CA GLU A 93 -11.29 -7.01 -8.59
C GLU A 93 -12.12 -5.72 -8.44
N ASN A 94 -11.96 -4.77 -9.35
CA ASN A 94 -12.63 -3.47 -9.35
C ASN A 94 -12.36 -2.57 -8.12
N PHE A 95 -11.36 -2.90 -7.30
CA PHE A 95 -11.06 -2.18 -6.06
C PHE A 95 -10.97 -0.66 -6.24
N PHE A 96 -10.23 -0.18 -7.24
CA PHE A 96 -10.03 1.26 -7.45
C PHE A 96 -11.27 1.98 -7.99
N GLU A 97 -12.14 1.31 -8.72
CA GLU A 97 -13.43 1.88 -9.15
C GLU A 97 -14.40 2.00 -7.96
N GLU A 98 -14.44 1.00 -7.08
CA GLU A 98 -15.21 1.04 -5.84
C GLU A 98 -14.68 2.15 -4.91
N LEU A 99 -13.36 2.23 -4.71
CA LEU A 99 -12.73 3.28 -3.91
C LEU A 99 -13.03 4.68 -4.45
N LYS A 100 -12.97 4.86 -5.78
CA LYS A 100 -13.31 6.12 -6.42
C LYS A 100 -14.77 6.51 -6.20
N THR A 101 -15.67 5.54 -6.24
CA THR A 101 -17.10 5.74 -5.97
C THR A 101 -17.31 6.22 -4.54
N GLU A 102 -16.69 5.56 -3.54
CA GLU A 102 -16.76 5.97 -2.14
C GLU A 102 -16.20 7.37 -1.89
N ILE A 103 -15.07 7.70 -2.53
CA ILE A 103 -14.48 9.05 -2.44
C ILE A 103 -15.42 10.09 -3.05
N ASN A 104 -16.06 9.82 -4.17
CA ASN A 104 -16.96 10.76 -4.82
C ASN A 104 -18.23 10.99 -3.98
N LEU A 105 -18.84 9.94 -3.47
CA LEU A 105 -19.99 10.02 -2.55
C LEU A 105 -19.64 10.82 -1.29
N SER A 106 -18.43 10.62 -0.77
CA SER A 106 -17.95 11.36 0.40
C SER A 106 -17.79 12.85 0.10
N LYS A 107 -17.25 13.22 -1.07
CA LYS A 107 -17.15 14.62 -1.51
C LYS A 107 -18.51 15.29 -1.66
N GLU A 108 -19.49 14.60 -2.26
CA GLU A 108 -20.85 15.08 -2.40
C GLU A 108 -21.51 15.36 -1.03
N ASN A 109 -21.13 14.61 0.00
CA ASN A 109 -21.56 14.78 1.38
C ASN A 109 -20.65 15.71 2.21
N ASN A 110 -19.70 16.42 1.60
CA ASN A 110 -18.72 17.29 2.25
C ASN A 110 -17.89 16.57 3.34
N LEU A 111 -17.64 15.29 3.19
CA LEU A 111 -16.75 14.52 4.06
C LEU A 111 -15.28 14.68 3.62
N PRO A 112 -14.32 14.52 4.54
CA PRO A 112 -12.91 14.56 4.19
C PRO A 112 -12.53 13.41 3.26
N THR A 113 -11.64 13.68 2.29
CA THR A 113 -11.19 12.67 1.33
C THR A 113 -9.69 12.73 1.04
N ASP A 114 -8.94 13.57 1.72
CA ASP A 114 -7.50 13.73 1.45
C ASP A 114 -6.65 12.56 1.99
N LEU A 115 -7.13 11.89 3.05
CA LEU A 115 -6.63 10.63 3.57
C LEU A 115 -7.78 9.63 3.64
N VAL A 116 -7.59 8.46 3.04
CA VAL A 116 -8.58 7.37 3.02
C VAL A 116 -7.95 6.11 3.58
N ILE A 117 -8.64 5.42 4.48
CA ILE A 117 -8.22 4.15 5.04
C ILE A 117 -9.25 3.08 4.67
N VAL A 118 -8.78 1.97 4.11
CA VAL A 118 -9.59 0.81 3.77
C VAL A 118 -9.30 -0.35 4.73
N SER A 119 -10.18 -1.34 4.74
CA SER A 119 -10.01 -2.55 5.55
C SER A 119 -8.98 -3.50 4.95
N MET A 120 -8.49 -4.44 5.77
CA MET A 120 -7.55 -5.49 5.36
C MET A 120 -8.11 -6.86 5.69
N LYS A 121 -8.01 -7.81 4.75
CA LYS A 121 -8.18 -9.24 4.98
C LYS A 121 -6.81 -9.92 5.02
N ARG A 122 -6.61 -10.83 5.99
CA ARG A 122 -5.33 -11.52 6.22
C ARG A 122 -5.27 -12.94 5.67
N GLY A 123 -6.30 -13.39 4.98
CA GLY A 123 -6.43 -14.79 4.52
C GLY A 123 -6.93 -15.72 5.61
N ASP A 124 -7.20 -16.97 5.24
CA ASP A 124 -7.80 -17.97 6.13
C ASP A 124 -6.74 -18.67 6.99
N ASN A 125 -5.51 -18.80 6.49
CA ASN A 125 -4.40 -19.48 7.15
C ASN A 125 -3.38 -18.48 7.72
N ILE A 126 -3.64 -17.94 8.91
CA ILE A 126 -2.68 -17.07 9.61
C ILE A 126 -1.61 -17.91 10.29
N PRO A 127 -0.31 -17.74 9.99
CA PRO A 127 0.74 -18.46 10.65
C PRO A 127 0.68 -18.27 12.19
N PRO A 128 0.78 -19.36 12.98
CA PRO A 128 0.68 -19.29 14.43
C PRO A 128 1.80 -18.48 15.09
N ASN A 129 2.87 -18.21 14.36
CA ASN A 129 4.09 -17.54 14.83
C ASN A 129 4.05 -16.01 14.69
N LEU A 130 2.96 -15.42 14.17
CA LEU A 130 2.84 -13.96 14.16
C LEU A 130 2.79 -13.43 15.59
N PRO A 131 3.50 -12.32 15.88
CA PRO A 131 3.46 -11.68 17.18
C PRO A 131 2.03 -11.42 17.64
N PRO A 132 1.73 -11.50 18.96
CA PRO A 132 0.37 -11.30 19.49
C PRO A 132 -0.29 -9.99 19.05
N VAL A 133 0.49 -8.93 18.86
CA VAL A 133 0.02 -7.62 18.34
C VAL A 133 -0.54 -7.72 16.92
N LYS A 134 -0.05 -8.69 16.14
CA LYS A 134 -0.55 -8.98 14.78
C LYS A 134 -1.66 -10.04 14.77
N ARG A 135 -2.00 -10.62 15.92
CA ARG A 135 -3.11 -11.57 16.06
C ARG A 135 -4.39 -10.83 16.39
N HIS A 136 -4.94 -10.09 15.42
CA HIS A 136 -6.31 -9.66 15.58
C HIS A 136 -7.20 -10.92 15.65
N PRO A 137 -8.19 -11.01 16.56
CA PRO A 137 -9.05 -12.19 16.71
C PRO A 137 -9.91 -12.47 15.46
N THR A 138 -9.96 -11.55 14.53
CA THR A 138 -10.63 -11.71 13.23
C THR A 138 -9.61 -11.64 12.11
N ASN A 139 -9.80 -12.43 11.05
CA ASN A 139 -9.01 -12.37 9.81
C ASN A 139 -9.20 -11.06 9.04
N THR A 140 -9.96 -10.13 9.60
CA THR A 140 -10.32 -8.84 9.00
C THR A 140 -10.02 -7.71 9.97
N LEU A 141 -9.22 -6.76 9.51
CA LEU A 141 -9.00 -5.48 10.17
C LEU A 141 -9.88 -4.44 9.48
N PHE A 142 -10.98 -4.08 10.11
CA PHE A 142 -11.89 -3.06 9.58
C PHE A 142 -11.26 -1.66 9.68
N ALA A 143 -11.48 -0.86 8.63
CA ALA A 143 -11.11 0.55 8.60
C ALA A 143 -11.96 1.33 9.61
N ARG A 144 -11.42 1.56 10.79
CA ARG A 144 -12.01 2.35 11.88
C ARG A 144 -10.91 3.00 12.69
N GLU A 145 -11.19 4.15 13.27
CA GLU A 145 -10.20 4.93 14.03
C GLU A 145 -9.55 4.10 15.15
N GLU A 146 -10.34 3.37 15.91
CA GLU A 146 -9.88 2.53 17.02
C GLU A 146 -8.94 1.40 16.61
N ASN A 147 -8.93 1.02 15.34
CA ASN A 147 -8.06 -0.03 14.79
C ASN A 147 -6.72 0.50 14.24
N ILE A 148 -6.54 1.82 14.19
CA ILE A 148 -5.30 2.43 13.70
C ILE A 148 -4.26 2.44 14.82
N ILE A 149 -3.56 1.34 14.95
CA ILE A 149 -2.48 1.16 15.93
C ILE A 149 -1.21 0.67 15.23
N VAL A 150 -0.06 1.00 15.81
CA VAL A 150 1.25 0.52 15.33
C VAL A 150 1.28 -1.02 15.35
N GLY A 151 1.65 -1.62 14.21
CA GLY A 151 1.62 -3.07 14.00
C GLY A 151 0.22 -3.66 13.73
N GLY A 152 -0.84 -2.86 13.72
CA GLY A 152 -2.21 -3.26 13.39
C GLY A 152 -2.68 -2.80 12.02
N VAL A 153 -2.07 -1.76 11.45
CA VAL A 153 -2.37 -1.21 10.13
C VAL A 153 -1.15 -1.33 9.23
N GLY A 154 -1.34 -1.61 7.96
CA GLY A 154 -0.28 -1.72 6.95
C GLY A 154 -0.38 -0.62 5.90
N VAL A 155 0.72 -0.38 5.18
CA VAL A 155 0.83 0.66 4.14
C VAL A 155 -0.16 0.48 3.00
N GLU A 156 -0.56 -0.74 2.70
CA GLU A 156 -1.50 -1.09 1.64
C GLU A 156 -2.95 -0.61 1.93
N GLN A 157 -3.24 -0.24 3.20
CA GLN A 157 -4.56 0.20 3.61
C GLN A 157 -4.82 1.70 3.42
N PHE A 158 -3.78 2.53 3.24
CA PHE A 158 -3.97 3.96 3.16
C PHE A 158 -3.78 4.52 1.75
N PHE A 159 -4.57 5.55 1.44
CA PHE A 159 -4.55 6.30 0.18
C PHE A 159 -4.52 7.77 0.54
N MET A 160 -3.50 8.49 0.11
CA MET A 160 -3.30 9.88 0.47
C MET A 160 -3.06 10.73 -0.76
N LYS A 161 -3.61 11.93 -0.79
CA LYS A 161 -3.33 12.88 -1.86
C LYS A 161 -1.87 13.31 -1.89
N GLY A 162 -1.34 13.51 -3.09
CA GLY A 162 0.06 13.87 -3.33
C GLY A 162 0.51 15.12 -2.59
N LYS A 163 -0.34 16.15 -2.50
CA LYS A 163 -0.05 17.39 -1.74
C LYS A 163 0.33 17.15 -0.29
N HIS A 164 -0.11 16.01 0.29
CA HIS A 164 0.20 15.63 1.66
C HIS A 164 1.32 14.60 1.73
N ILE A 165 1.23 13.48 0.97
CA ILE A 165 2.20 12.38 1.07
C ILE A 165 3.63 12.83 0.78
N LYS A 166 3.84 13.78 -0.12
CA LYS A 166 5.17 14.32 -0.44
C LYS A 166 5.90 14.97 0.74
N ASN A 167 5.16 15.35 1.80
CA ASN A 167 5.70 15.95 3.00
C ASN A 167 5.95 14.96 4.14
N HIS A 168 5.64 13.69 3.94
CA HIS A 168 5.80 12.63 4.93
C HIS A 168 6.78 11.57 4.46
N ARG A 169 7.40 10.89 5.44
CA ARG A 169 8.34 9.79 5.18
C ARG A 169 8.02 8.63 6.09
N LEU A 170 8.13 7.43 5.53
CA LEU A 170 8.05 6.23 6.34
C LEU A 170 9.27 6.15 7.25
N PRO A 171 9.09 5.99 8.57
CA PRO A 171 10.19 5.68 9.47
C PRO A 171 10.94 4.42 9.01
N LEU A 172 12.27 4.44 9.12
CA LEU A 172 13.13 3.32 8.71
C LEU A 172 13.16 2.24 9.80
N THR A 173 11.99 1.78 10.21
CA THR A 173 11.77 0.74 11.24
C THR A 173 10.87 -0.36 10.70
N VAL A 174 10.83 -1.50 11.38
CA VAL A 174 9.93 -2.63 11.04
C VAL A 174 8.44 -2.26 11.13
N TYR A 175 8.11 -1.23 11.92
CA TYR A 175 6.74 -0.75 12.15
C TYR A 175 6.49 0.62 11.52
N GLY A 176 7.37 1.06 10.60
CA GLY A 176 7.34 2.40 10.03
C GLY A 176 6.03 2.76 9.33
N ASP A 177 5.37 1.77 8.75
CA ASP A 177 4.03 1.89 8.15
C ASP A 177 2.98 2.28 9.21
N GLY A 178 2.84 1.49 10.24
CA GLY A 178 1.91 1.74 11.33
C GLY A 178 2.22 3.03 12.10
N GLU A 179 3.51 3.35 12.27
CA GLU A 179 3.95 4.60 12.89
C GLU A 179 3.52 5.81 12.07
N LEU A 180 3.76 5.79 10.75
CA LEU A 180 3.34 6.86 9.84
C LEU A 180 1.82 7.01 9.85
N ILE A 181 1.07 5.95 9.59
CA ILE A 181 -0.39 6.01 9.47
C ILE A 181 -1.02 6.51 10.77
N SER A 182 -0.52 6.03 11.93
CA SER A 182 -0.99 6.49 13.25
C SER A 182 -0.72 7.98 13.51
N GLN A 183 0.28 8.57 12.87
CA GLN A 183 0.52 10.02 12.90
C GLN A 183 -0.41 10.76 11.94
N LEU A 184 -0.56 10.25 10.71
CA LEU A 184 -1.36 10.89 9.67
C LEU A 184 -2.82 11.07 10.06
N VAL A 185 -3.45 10.06 10.67
CA VAL A 185 -4.86 10.13 11.12
C VAL A 185 -5.09 11.15 12.23
N LYS A 186 -4.04 11.57 12.95
CA LYS A 186 -4.12 12.64 13.96
C LYS A 186 -4.01 14.03 13.35
N ILE A 187 -3.40 14.14 12.17
CA ILE A 187 -3.13 15.40 11.47
C ILE A 187 -4.23 15.70 10.45
N TYR A 188 -4.66 14.67 9.73
CA TYR A 188 -5.60 14.81 8.61
C TYR A 188 -6.95 14.17 8.92
N PRO A 189 -8.05 14.89 8.67
CA PRO A 189 -9.37 14.28 8.69
C PRO A 189 -9.42 13.10 7.72
N THR A 190 -9.89 11.96 8.21
CA THR A 190 -9.75 10.66 7.53
C THR A 190 -11.11 10.10 7.12
N LEU A 191 -11.21 9.65 5.87
CA LEU A 191 -12.32 8.82 5.39
C LEU A 191 -12.01 7.34 5.68
N TYR A 192 -12.89 6.68 6.42
CA TYR A 192 -12.80 5.24 6.66
C TYR A 192 -13.77 4.50 5.75
N VAL A 193 -13.28 3.52 4.98
CA VAL A 193 -14.07 2.69 4.04
C VAL A 193 -14.04 1.24 4.50
N PRO A 194 -14.91 0.85 5.45
CA PRO A 194 -14.83 -0.45 6.12
C PRO A 194 -15.23 -1.65 5.24
N ASN A 195 -15.93 -1.42 4.15
CA ASN A 195 -16.45 -2.47 3.27
C ASN A 195 -15.53 -2.77 2.07
N LEU A 196 -14.44 -2.03 1.91
CA LEU A 196 -13.45 -2.22 0.86
C LEU A 196 -12.17 -2.81 1.44
N PHE A 197 -11.63 -3.87 0.81
CA PHE A 197 -10.58 -4.68 1.42
C PHE A 197 -9.35 -4.81 0.53
N VAL A 198 -8.17 -4.58 1.13
CA VAL A 198 -6.90 -5.08 0.62
C VAL A 198 -6.67 -6.50 1.14
N LYS A 199 -5.88 -7.31 0.40
CA LYS A 199 -5.57 -8.70 0.71
C LYS A 199 -4.11 -8.81 1.14
N PHE A 200 -3.87 -9.03 2.41
CA PHE A 200 -2.52 -9.15 2.98
C PHE A 200 -1.90 -10.51 2.66
N ASN A 201 -0.64 -10.51 2.18
CA ASN A 201 0.10 -11.70 1.71
C ASN A 201 -0.72 -12.51 0.69
N PHE A 202 -1.34 -11.84 -0.27
CA PHE A 202 -2.26 -12.44 -1.24
C PHE A 202 -1.58 -13.51 -2.11
N PHE A 203 -0.30 -13.30 -2.42
CA PHE A 203 0.46 -14.21 -3.27
C PHE A 203 1.22 -15.29 -2.49
N GLU A 204 1.12 -15.33 -1.17
CA GLU A 204 1.74 -16.37 -0.35
C GLU A 204 1.01 -17.71 -0.54
N PRO A 205 1.72 -18.80 -0.94
CA PRO A 205 1.09 -20.11 -1.17
C PRO A 205 0.34 -20.61 0.07
N GLY A 206 -0.87 -21.16 -0.14
CA GLY A 206 -1.68 -21.76 0.92
C GLY A 206 -2.38 -20.78 1.86
N ARG A 207 -2.22 -19.47 1.66
CA ARG A 207 -2.85 -18.47 2.53
C ARG A 207 -4.29 -18.13 2.15
N TRP A 208 -4.62 -18.31 0.87
CA TRP A 208 -5.92 -17.99 0.28
C TRP A 208 -6.43 -19.20 -0.50
N GLU A 209 -6.89 -20.26 0.21
CA GLU A 209 -7.27 -21.52 -0.41
C GLU A 209 -8.66 -21.53 -1.04
N ASN A 210 -9.48 -20.51 -0.81
CA ASN A 210 -10.90 -20.47 -1.20
C ASN A 210 -11.27 -19.28 -2.11
N LEU A 211 -10.36 -18.85 -2.99
CA LEU A 211 -10.65 -17.84 -4.01
C LEU A 211 -10.90 -18.46 -5.37
#